data_9ed2aefb03e24a002ddcf639e74e9995
#
_entry.id   9ed2aefb03e24a002ddcf639e74e9995
#
_cell.length_a   1.000
_cell.length_b   1.000
_cell.length_c   1.000
_cell.angle_alpha   90.00
_cell.angle_beta   90.00
_cell.angle_gamma   90.00
#
_symmetry.space_group_name_H-M   'P 1'
#
loop_
_entity.id
_entity.type
_entity.pdbx_description
1 polymer ?
#
loop_
_entity_poly.entity_id
_entity_poly.type
_entity_poly.pdbx_seq_one_letter_code
_entity_poly.pdbx_strand_id
1 'polypeptide(L)'
;MTEALMERLKTFLNREDNSTLVGSPASQEEIAHAEQRLNVRFHEDYVHFIRTFGGAYAGLAVYAFSNGTSIGKETVVDLTLEFREQLKEHSFAEVLRAGYVISIDGSGDPIVIDQAGKVFICYHDSGEIKLLADSFEALIEDCFYEW
;
A
#
# COMPACT_ATOMS: atom_id res chain seq x y z
N MET A 1 -0.54 12.23 7.11
CA MET A 1 -1.74 11.64 7.75
C MET A 1 -2.03 12.38 9.04
N THR A 2 -3.30 12.46 9.41
CA THR A 2 -3.68 13.16 10.63
C THR A 2 -3.14 12.47 11.88
N GLU A 3 -2.90 13.27 12.90
CA GLU A 3 -2.42 12.79 14.20
C GLU A 3 -3.43 11.84 14.83
N ALA A 4 -4.72 12.17 14.73
CA ALA A 4 -5.79 11.35 15.28
C ALA A 4 -5.82 9.95 14.67
N LEU A 5 -5.71 9.85 13.35
CA LEU A 5 -5.69 8.56 12.66
C LEU A 5 -4.44 7.78 13.03
N MET A 6 -3.28 8.43 13.06
CA MET A 6 -2.03 7.77 13.41
C MET A 6 -2.06 7.23 14.85
N GLU A 7 -2.67 7.95 15.79
CA GLU A 7 -2.80 7.48 17.17
C GLU A 7 -3.73 6.27 17.28
N ARG A 8 -4.82 6.26 16.52
CA ARG A 8 -5.73 5.10 16.46
C ARG A 8 -4.99 3.87 15.92
N LEU A 9 -4.23 4.04 14.86
CA LEU A 9 -3.42 2.96 14.27
C LEU A 9 -2.37 2.46 15.25
N LYS A 10 -1.65 3.36 15.90
CA LYS A 10 -0.63 3.00 16.90
C LYS A 10 -1.24 2.20 18.05
N THR A 11 -2.36 2.64 18.58
CA THR A 11 -3.03 1.95 19.66
C THR A 11 -3.44 0.55 19.26
N PHE A 12 -4.03 0.41 18.07
CA PHE A 12 -4.47 -0.88 17.55
C PHE A 12 -3.28 -1.82 17.26
N LEU A 13 -2.28 -1.33 16.56
CA LEU A 13 -1.14 -2.16 16.13
C LEU A 13 -0.18 -2.49 17.26
N ASN A 14 -0.17 -1.71 18.33
CA ASN A 14 0.67 -1.97 19.50
C ASN A 14 0.05 -2.97 20.48
N ARG A 15 -1.18 -3.43 20.25
CA ARG A 15 -1.76 -4.48 21.08
C ARG A 15 -0.93 -5.75 20.92
N GLU A 16 -0.75 -6.46 22.03
CA GLU A 16 0.00 -7.72 22.06
C GLU A 16 -0.57 -8.73 21.06
N ASP A 17 -1.90 -8.81 20.97
CA ASP A 17 -2.60 -9.71 20.05
C ASP A 17 -2.36 -9.38 18.57
N ASN A 18 -1.92 -8.19 18.26
CA ASN A 18 -1.75 -7.69 16.91
C ASN A 18 -0.29 -7.64 16.44
N SER A 19 0.62 -8.29 17.17
CA SER A 19 2.05 -8.25 16.86
C SER A 19 2.40 -8.78 15.47
N THR A 20 1.58 -9.67 14.91
CA THR A 20 1.78 -10.20 13.55
C THR A 20 1.22 -9.31 12.45
N LEU A 21 0.51 -8.24 12.81
CA LEU A 21 -0.14 -7.31 11.88
C LEU A 21 0.72 -6.09 11.57
N VAL A 22 1.88 -5.96 12.20
CA VAL A 22 2.75 -4.79 12.05
C VAL A 22 4.17 -5.23 11.77
N GLY A 23 4.80 -4.56 10.80
CA GLY A 23 6.19 -4.83 10.43
C GLY A 23 7.17 -3.91 11.13
N SER A 24 8.28 -3.63 10.46
CA SER A 24 9.32 -2.73 10.95
C SER A 24 9.33 -1.45 10.14
N PRO A 25 9.55 -0.29 10.78
CA PRO A 25 9.59 0.99 10.09
C PRO A 25 10.54 1.00 8.89
N ALA A 26 10.09 1.56 7.78
CA ALA A 26 10.91 1.72 6.59
C ALA A 26 11.94 2.83 6.81
N SER A 27 13.16 2.63 6.27
CA SER A 27 14.18 3.66 6.30
C SER A 27 14.03 4.61 5.12
N GLN A 28 14.61 5.81 5.25
CA GLN A 28 14.67 6.77 4.15
C GLN A 28 15.43 6.20 2.95
N GLU A 29 16.47 5.41 3.19
CA GLU A 29 17.26 4.78 2.14
C GLU A 29 16.46 3.74 1.36
N GLU A 30 15.66 2.92 2.06
CA GLU A 30 14.79 1.94 1.42
C GLU A 30 13.76 2.64 0.51
N ILE A 31 13.18 3.73 1.00
CA ILE A 31 12.19 4.51 0.25
C ILE A 31 12.82 5.10 -1.00
N ALA A 32 13.97 5.76 -0.87
CA ALA A 32 14.67 6.39 -2.00
C ALA A 32 15.06 5.36 -3.07
N HIS A 33 15.54 4.20 -2.64
CA HIS A 33 15.92 3.12 -3.54
C HIS A 33 14.71 2.56 -4.30
N ALA A 34 13.60 2.38 -3.59
CA ALA A 34 12.35 1.89 -4.19
C ALA A 34 11.79 2.89 -5.21
N GLU A 35 11.77 4.17 -4.86
CA GLU A 35 11.32 5.22 -5.78
C GLU A 35 12.15 5.25 -7.07
N GLN A 36 13.45 5.05 -6.94
CA GLN A 36 14.35 4.99 -8.09
C GLN A 36 14.08 3.76 -8.95
N ARG A 37 13.96 2.60 -8.33
CA ARG A 37 13.70 1.34 -9.06
C ARG A 37 12.38 1.36 -9.80
N LEU A 38 11.35 1.94 -9.18
CA LEU A 38 10.00 1.98 -9.75
C LEU A 38 9.78 3.20 -10.64
N ASN A 39 10.68 4.17 -10.60
CA ASN A 39 10.55 5.44 -11.29
C ASN A 39 9.26 6.16 -10.90
N VAL A 40 9.00 6.21 -9.60
CA VAL A 40 7.83 6.88 -9.01
C VAL A 40 8.27 7.69 -7.80
N ARG A 41 7.36 8.51 -7.30
CA ARG A 41 7.52 9.20 -6.03
C ARG A 41 6.39 8.76 -5.11
N PHE A 42 6.76 8.28 -3.92
CA PHE A 42 5.77 7.88 -2.93
C PHE A 42 5.12 9.12 -2.31
N HIS A 43 3.82 9.07 -2.12
CA HIS A 43 3.09 10.16 -1.49
C HIS A 43 3.34 10.20 0.02
N GLU A 44 3.23 11.41 0.57
CA GLU A 44 3.52 11.68 1.98
C GLU A 44 2.73 10.78 2.93
N ASP A 45 1.46 10.54 2.65
CA ASP A 45 0.60 9.71 3.48
C ASP A 45 1.14 8.29 3.60
N TYR A 46 1.48 7.71 2.46
CA TYR A 46 2.02 6.36 2.41
C TYR A 46 3.39 6.30 3.08
N VAL A 47 4.25 7.28 2.81
CA VAL A 47 5.58 7.38 3.44
C VAL A 47 5.44 7.49 4.96
N HIS A 48 4.55 8.33 5.43
CA HIS A 48 4.30 8.50 6.87
C HIS A 48 3.90 7.15 7.50
N PHE A 49 2.99 6.45 6.86
CA PHE A 49 2.53 5.14 7.33
C PHE A 49 3.67 4.12 7.41
N ILE A 50 4.40 3.92 6.32
CA ILE A 50 5.44 2.88 6.28
C ILE A 50 6.67 3.23 7.12
N ARG A 51 6.97 4.51 7.31
CA ARG A 51 8.05 4.93 8.21
C ARG A 51 7.69 4.72 9.68
N THR A 52 6.42 4.64 9.99
CA THR A 52 5.95 4.39 11.35
C THR A 52 5.73 2.90 11.62
N PHE A 53 5.11 2.19 10.69
CA PHE A 53 4.65 0.82 10.91
C PHE A 53 5.32 -0.23 10.03
N GLY A 54 6.03 0.18 8.97
CA GLY A 54 6.41 -0.76 7.92
C GLY A 54 5.17 -1.25 7.18
N GLY A 55 5.16 -2.49 6.73
CA GLY A 55 3.96 -3.09 6.15
C GLY A 55 3.06 -3.57 7.28
N ALA A 56 1.81 -3.11 7.28
CA ALA A 56 0.91 -3.36 8.40
C ALA A 56 -0.54 -3.44 7.95
N TYR A 57 -1.38 -4.01 8.80
CA TYR A 57 -2.82 -4.10 8.55
C TYR A 57 -3.52 -2.84 9.08
N ALA A 58 -4.32 -2.24 8.23
CA ALA A 58 -5.09 -1.03 8.55
C ALA A 58 -6.45 -1.07 7.84
N GLY A 59 -7.21 -2.15 8.04
CA GLY A 59 -8.43 -2.42 7.29
C GLY A 59 -8.18 -3.15 5.99
N LEU A 60 -6.95 -3.08 5.50
CA LEU A 60 -6.41 -3.86 4.39
C LEU A 60 -4.92 -4.09 4.67
N ALA A 61 -4.33 -5.06 4.01
CA ALA A 61 -2.90 -5.33 4.16
C ALA A 61 -2.12 -4.31 3.34
N VAL A 62 -1.36 -3.44 4.00
CA VAL A 62 -0.51 -2.45 3.34
C VAL A 62 0.91 -2.99 3.31
N TYR A 63 1.45 -3.17 2.10
CA TYR A 63 2.81 -3.70 1.92
C TYR A 63 3.84 -2.58 1.92
N ALA A 64 4.99 -2.87 2.51
CA ALA A 64 6.16 -1.99 2.51
C ALA A 64 7.41 -2.82 2.25
N PHE A 65 8.46 -2.67 3.04
CA PHE A 65 9.71 -3.44 2.87
C PHE A 65 9.83 -4.56 3.91
N SER A 66 9.36 -4.31 5.12
CA SER A 66 9.28 -5.28 6.20
C SER A 66 7.85 -5.28 6.72
N ASN A 67 7.12 -6.34 6.40
CA ASN A 67 5.69 -6.43 6.70
C ASN A 67 5.46 -7.28 7.95
N GLY A 68 4.30 -7.08 8.58
CA GLY A 68 3.84 -8.00 9.61
C GLY A 68 3.77 -9.43 9.06
N THR A 69 4.04 -10.42 9.90
CA THR A 69 4.13 -11.81 9.45
C THR A 69 2.82 -12.34 8.89
N SER A 70 1.69 -11.78 9.30
CA SER A 70 0.38 -12.15 8.75
C SER A 70 0.10 -11.55 7.37
N ILE A 71 0.93 -10.61 6.91
CA ILE A 71 0.72 -9.92 5.62
C ILE A 71 1.44 -10.67 4.50
N GLY A 72 2.72 -10.94 4.67
CA GLY A 72 3.52 -11.65 3.69
C GLY A 72 4.91 -11.06 3.55
N LYS A 73 5.69 -11.66 2.67
CA LYS A 73 7.10 -11.30 2.49
C LYS A 73 7.36 -10.38 1.32
N GLU A 74 6.39 -10.22 0.41
CA GLU A 74 6.54 -9.39 -0.77
C GLU A 74 6.67 -7.92 -0.36
N THR A 75 7.56 -7.19 -1.02
CA THR A 75 7.69 -5.76 -0.82
C THR A 75 6.80 -5.01 -1.81
N VAL A 76 6.61 -3.72 -1.54
CA VAL A 76 5.91 -2.82 -2.49
C VAL A 76 6.61 -2.83 -3.86
N VAL A 77 7.93 -2.97 -3.88
CA VAL A 77 8.71 -3.06 -5.13
C VAL A 77 8.40 -4.36 -5.86
N ASP A 78 8.44 -5.49 -5.14
CA ASP A 78 8.14 -6.81 -5.71
C ASP A 78 6.76 -6.83 -6.34
N LEU A 79 5.75 -6.38 -5.60
CA LEU A 79 4.37 -6.35 -6.08
C LEU A 79 4.21 -5.46 -7.30
N THR A 80 4.79 -4.27 -7.26
CA THR A 80 4.66 -3.33 -8.37
C THR A 80 5.28 -3.88 -9.64
N LEU A 81 6.51 -4.41 -9.55
CA LEU A 81 7.20 -4.98 -10.72
C LEU A 81 6.46 -6.20 -11.26
N GLU A 82 5.99 -7.06 -10.37
CA GLU A 82 5.25 -8.27 -10.75
C GLU A 82 3.96 -7.93 -11.49
N PHE A 83 3.14 -7.03 -10.95
CA PHE A 83 1.89 -6.64 -11.59
C PHE A 83 2.10 -5.85 -12.88
N ARG A 84 3.14 -5.02 -12.95
CA ARG A 84 3.51 -4.36 -14.21
C ARG A 84 3.78 -5.37 -15.32
N GLU A 85 4.47 -6.45 -15.00
CA GLU A 85 4.78 -7.49 -15.99
C GLU A 85 3.56 -8.34 -16.31
N GLN A 86 2.83 -8.80 -15.30
CA GLN A 86 1.66 -9.67 -15.49
C GLN A 86 0.54 -9.00 -16.28
N LEU A 87 0.34 -7.69 -16.07
CA LEU A 87 -0.80 -6.95 -16.62
C LEU A 87 -0.38 -5.93 -17.69
N LYS A 88 0.78 -6.11 -18.29
CA LYS A 88 1.32 -5.19 -19.30
C LYS A 88 0.47 -5.05 -20.56
N GLU A 89 -0.36 -6.03 -20.85
CA GLU A 89 -1.25 -6.02 -22.01
C GLU A 89 -2.65 -5.47 -21.68
N HIS A 90 -2.91 -5.15 -20.43
CA HIS A 90 -4.22 -4.63 -20.02
C HIS A 90 -4.33 -3.13 -20.32
N SER A 91 -5.58 -2.66 -20.46
CA SER A 91 -5.89 -1.25 -20.72
C SER A 91 -5.37 -0.32 -19.61
N PHE A 92 -5.20 -0.83 -18.38
CA PHE A 92 -4.71 -0.05 -17.23
C PHE A 92 -3.19 -0.19 -17.00
N ALA A 93 -2.46 -0.73 -17.97
CA ALA A 93 -1.00 -0.92 -17.81
C ALA A 93 -0.26 0.39 -17.50
N GLU A 94 -0.73 1.52 -18.06
CA GLU A 94 -0.15 2.85 -17.78
C GLU A 94 -0.28 3.26 -16.32
N VAL A 95 -1.41 2.96 -15.69
CA VAL A 95 -1.63 3.26 -14.27
C VAL A 95 -0.61 2.51 -13.41
N LEU A 96 -0.34 1.24 -13.76
CA LEU A 96 0.65 0.43 -13.05
C LEU A 96 2.07 0.94 -13.26
N ARG A 97 2.39 1.43 -14.47
CA ARG A 97 3.72 1.99 -14.76
C ARG A 97 3.97 3.32 -14.07
N ALA A 98 2.92 4.13 -13.94
CA ALA A 98 3.02 5.46 -13.32
C ALA A 98 2.77 5.44 -11.81
N GLY A 99 2.25 4.35 -11.29
CA GLY A 99 1.90 4.20 -9.87
C GLY A 99 2.67 3.07 -9.20
N TYR A 100 2.25 2.75 -7.99
CA TYR A 100 2.85 1.63 -7.24
C TYR A 100 1.78 0.86 -6.49
N VAL A 101 1.97 -0.46 -6.43
CA VAL A 101 1.01 -1.39 -5.82
C VAL A 101 1.29 -1.50 -4.33
N ILE A 102 0.31 -1.13 -3.51
CA ILE A 102 0.44 -1.15 -2.05
C ILE A 102 -0.33 -2.27 -1.38
N SER A 103 -1.25 -2.89 -2.11
CA SER A 103 -2.09 -3.96 -1.55
C SER A 103 -2.69 -4.80 -2.67
N ILE A 104 -3.29 -5.92 -2.28
CA ILE A 104 -4.00 -6.83 -3.17
C ILE A 104 -5.30 -7.18 -2.47
N ASP A 105 -6.42 -7.16 -3.20
CA ASP A 105 -7.70 -7.58 -2.61
C ASP A 105 -7.86 -9.10 -2.60
N GLY A 106 -8.98 -9.58 -2.06
CA GLY A 106 -9.24 -11.01 -1.94
C GLY A 106 -9.36 -11.76 -3.27
N SER A 107 -9.54 -11.04 -4.37
CA SER A 107 -9.62 -11.62 -5.72
C SER A 107 -8.29 -11.56 -6.48
N GLY A 108 -7.25 -11.04 -5.85
CA GLY A 108 -5.93 -10.91 -6.47
C GLY A 108 -5.76 -9.65 -7.31
N ASP A 109 -6.64 -8.67 -7.16
CA ASP A 109 -6.57 -7.42 -7.90
C ASP A 109 -5.69 -6.40 -7.17
N PRO A 110 -4.77 -5.73 -7.90
CA PRO A 110 -3.85 -4.79 -7.27
C PRO A 110 -4.53 -3.47 -6.90
N ILE A 111 -4.17 -2.96 -5.73
CA ILE A 111 -4.56 -1.64 -5.25
C ILE A 111 -3.35 -0.73 -5.42
N VAL A 112 -3.53 0.35 -6.16
CA VAL A 112 -2.44 1.19 -6.70
C VAL A 112 -2.62 2.64 -6.24
N ILE A 113 -1.52 3.28 -5.86
CA ILE A 113 -1.49 4.74 -5.68
C ILE A 113 -0.89 5.33 -6.95
N ASP A 114 -1.57 6.31 -7.55
CA ASP A 114 -1.11 6.96 -8.78
C ASP A 114 -0.23 8.19 -8.50
N GLN A 115 0.20 8.87 -9.55
CA GLN A 115 1.07 10.05 -9.44
C GLN A 115 0.44 11.20 -8.66
N ALA A 116 -0.89 11.30 -8.65
CA ALA A 116 -1.61 12.34 -7.93
C ALA A 116 -1.94 11.94 -6.47
N GLY A 117 -1.58 10.73 -6.06
CA GLY A 117 -1.86 10.23 -4.73
C GLY A 117 -3.22 9.57 -4.58
N LYS A 118 -3.97 9.46 -5.67
CA LYS A 118 -5.27 8.79 -5.65
C LYS A 118 -5.10 7.28 -5.62
N VAL A 119 -6.05 6.59 -5.02
CA VAL A 119 -5.98 5.14 -4.84
C VAL A 119 -7.02 4.47 -5.72
N PHE A 120 -6.56 3.53 -6.53
CA PHE A 120 -7.40 2.76 -7.46
C PHE A 120 -7.25 1.28 -7.23
N ILE A 121 -8.30 0.53 -7.60
CA ILE A 121 -8.19 -0.91 -7.78
C ILE A 121 -8.32 -1.22 -9.28
N CYS A 122 -7.46 -2.13 -9.77
CA CYS A 122 -7.45 -2.55 -11.16
C CYS A 122 -8.00 -3.97 -11.24
N TYR A 123 -9.18 -4.14 -11.85
CA TYR A 123 -9.82 -5.44 -11.96
C TYR A 123 -9.27 -6.18 -13.18
N HIS A 124 -8.42 -7.18 -12.94
CA HIS A 124 -7.74 -7.91 -14.02
C HIS A 124 -8.69 -8.71 -14.91
N ASP A 125 -9.82 -9.17 -14.37
CA ASP A 125 -10.79 -9.95 -15.15
C ASP A 125 -11.60 -9.13 -16.14
N SER A 126 -11.94 -7.89 -15.78
CA SER A 126 -12.78 -7.01 -16.61
C SER A 126 -12.00 -5.93 -17.34
N GLY A 127 -10.80 -5.61 -16.88
CA GLY A 127 -10.02 -4.49 -17.39
C GLY A 127 -10.46 -3.13 -16.84
N GLU A 128 -11.38 -3.14 -15.88
CA GLU A 128 -11.91 -1.90 -15.29
C GLU A 128 -11.00 -1.38 -14.19
N ILE A 129 -11.01 -0.05 -14.01
CA ILE A 129 -10.34 0.65 -12.92
C ILE A 129 -11.41 1.34 -12.10
N LYS A 130 -11.31 1.24 -10.77
CA LYS A 130 -12.23 1.92 -9.87
C LYS A 130 -11.44 2.80 -8.91
N LEU A 131 -11.85 4.06 -8.77
CA LEU A 131 -11.30 4.95 -7.74
C LEU A 131 -11.83 4.50 -6.38
N LEU A 132 -10.92 4.16 -5.47
CA LEU A 132 -11.27 3.77 -4.10
C LEU A 132 -11.29 4.97 -3.16
N ALA A 133 -10.33 5.89 -3.33
CA ALA A 133 -10.22 7.06 -2.47
C ALA A 133 -9.35 8.13 -3.14
N ASP A 134 -9.53 9.38 -2.72
CA ASP A 134 -8.76 10.50 -3.24
C ASP A 134 -7.35 10.58 -2.67
N SER A 135 -7.08 9.85 -1.59
CA SER A 135 -5.76 9.77 -0.96
C SER A 135 -5.62 8.47 -0.18
N PHE A 136 -4.40 8.10 0.14
CA PHE A 136 -4.14 6.94 0.99
C PHE A 136 -4.76 7.12 2.38
N GLU A 137 -4.66 8.32 2.94
CA GLU A 137 -5.30 8.63 4.23
C GLU A 137 -6.81 8.39 4.18
N ALA A 138 -7.47 8.88 3.12
CA ALA A 138 -8.91 8.67 2.95
C ALA A 138 -9.26 7.19 2.83
N LEU A 139 -8.42 6.41 2.15
CA LEU A 139 -8.62 4.97 2.05
C LEU A 139 -8.57 4.31 3.44
N ILE A 140 -7.58 4.67 4.23
CA ILE A 140 -7.44 4.11 5.59
C ILE A 140 -8.63 4.53 6.46
N GLU A 141 -9.07 5.78 6.39
CA GLU A 141 -10.25 6.23 7.14
C GLU A 141 -11.50 5.43 6.78
N ASP A 142 -11.65 5.05 5.50
CA ASP A 142 -12.80 4.28 5.03
C ASP A 142 -12.73 2.80 5.41
N CYS A 143 -11.54 2.24 5.50
CA CYS A 143 -11.33 0.80 5.68
C CYS A 143 -11.04 0.40 7.13
N PHE A 144 -10.37 1.27 7.86
CA PHE A 144 -9.86 0.91 9.18
C PHE A 144 -10.88 1.17 10.29
N TYR A 145 -11.13 0.14 11.07
CA TYR A 145 -11.83 0.25 12.34
C TYR A 145 -11.21 -0.74 13.32
N GLU A 146 -11.19 -0.35 14.57
CA GLU A 146 -10.63 -1.17 15.65
C GLU A 146 -11.63 -2.27 16.06
N TRP A 147 -11.12 -3.46 16.34
CA TRP A 147 -11.93 -4.53 16.93
C TRP A 147 -11.51 -4.83 18.36
#